data_367ba552f439deb252399197fc8c0f18
#
_entry.id   367ba552f439deb252399197fc8c0f18
#
_cell.length_a   1.000
_cell.length_b   1.000
_cell.length_c   1.000
_cell.angle_alpha   90.00
_cell.angle_beta   90.00
_cell.angle_gamma   90.00
#
_symmetry.space_group_name_H-M   'P 1'
#
loop_
_entity.id
_entity.type
_entity.pdbx_description
1 polymer ?
#
loop_
_entity_poly.entity_id
_entity_poly.type
_entity_poly.pdbx_seq_one_letter_code
_entity_poly.pdbx_strand_id
1 'polypeptide(L)'
;YIYYIDFLPIIEKTMEKYALTVENLTKIYSDSKTKKQSKALVDLTFEVKQGEVFGLLGPNGAGKTTFLSILGGTVTKTNGNVNVWGFDLDKNPRQVKASIGIVPQEVNLDAFFSPKKLLELQAGLYGVTKKDRITDLILKMVALEDKANAYARSLSGGMKRRLLMAK
;
A
#
# COMPACT_ATOMS: atom_id res chain seq x y z
N TYR A 1 -5.71 16.31 -20.19
CA TYR A 1 -4.30 16.12 -19.83
C TYR A 1 -4.30 15.39 -18.49
N ILE A 2 -4.16 14.07 -18.57
CA ILE A 2 -3.71 13.25 -17.45
C ILE A 2 -2.31 13.81 -17.17
N TYR A 3 -2.08 14.40 -16.01
CA TYR A 3 -0.75 14.43 -15.46
C TYR A 3 -0.43 12.96 -15.13
N TYR A 4 0.03 12.24 -16.12
CA TYR A 4 1.17 11.40 -15.90
C TYR A 4 2.15 12.34 -15.20
N ILE A 5 2.27 12.28 -13.90
CA ILE A 5 3.55 12.53 -13.27
C ILE A 5 4.45 11.71 -14.16
N ASP A 6 5.40 12.34 -14.86
CA ASP A 6 6.32 11.67 -15.74
C ASP A 6 7.08 10.60 -14.96
N PHE A 7 6.44 9.47 -14.77
CA PHE A 7 7.09 8.21 -14.44
C PHE A 7 7.78 7.63 -15.68
N LEU A 8 7.48 8.17 -16.88
CA LEU A 8 8.11 7.79 -18.14
C LEU A 8 9.64 7.80 -18.10
N PRO A 9 10.35 8.81 -17.54
CA PRO A 9 11.81 8.74 -17.47
C PRO A 9 12.33 7.72 -16.45
N ILE A 10 11.48 7.27 -15.52
CA ILE A 10 11.82 6.24 -14.54
C ILE A 10 11.55 4.85 -15.10
N ILE A 11 10.52 4.72 -15.94
CA ILE A 11 10.12 3.46 -16.61
C ILE A 11 11.07 3.13 -17.77
N GLU A 12 11.59 4.12 -18.51
CA GLU A 12 12.53 3.87 -19.59
C GLU A 12 13.93 3.45 -19.12
N LYS A 13 14.28 3.66 -17.85
CA LYS A 13 15.63 3.37 -17.37
C LYS A 13 15.87 1.91 -16.97
N THR A 14 14.81 1.15 -16.70
CA THR A 14 14.88 -0.31 -16.52
C THR A 14 13.49 -0.90 -16.73
N MET A 15 13.29 -1.70 -17.76
CA MET A 15 12.20 -2.67 -17.79
C MET A 15 12.49 -3.70 -16.70
N GLU A 16 12.25 -3.31 -15.44
CA GLU A 16 12.37 -4.21 -14.32
C GLU A 16 11.37 -5.34 -14.52
N LYS A 17 11.88 -6.53 -14.72
CA LYS A 17 11.08 -7.75 -14.88
C LYS A 17 10.22 -8.02 -13.64
N TYR A 18 10.64 -7.47 -12.50
CA TYR A 18 10.04 -7.69 -11.19
C TYR A 18 9.52 -6.39 -10.59
N ALA A 19 8.28 -6.43 -10.10
CA ALA A 19 7.68 -5.35 -9.33
C ALA A 19 8.18 -5.32 -7.88
N LEU A 20 8.59 -6.50 -7.37
CA LEU A 20 9.13 -6.66 -6.03
C LEU A 20 10.20 -7.74 -6.03
N THR A 21 11.34 -7.47 -5.42
CA THR A 21 12.35 -8.48 -5.08
C THR A 21 12.67 -8.41 -3.60
N VAL A 22 12.74 -9.56 -2.98
CA VAL A 22 13.02 -9.74 -1.55
C VAL A 22 14.14 -10.78 -1.42
N GLU A 23 15.23 -10.42 -0.78
CA GLU A 23 16.39 -11.28 -0.61
C GLU A 23 16.82 -11.35 0.85
N ASN A 24 16.81 -12.55 1.42
CA ASN A 24 17.24 -12.86 2.78
C ASN A 24 16.63 -11.94 3.85
N LEU A 25 15.39 -11.51 3.64
CA LEU A 25 14.72 -10.57 4.52
C LEU A 25 14.49 -11.19 5.89
N THR A 26 15.07 -10.55 6.90
CA THR A 26 14.98 -10.99 8.30
C THR A 26 14.46 -9.85 9.18
N LYS A 27 13.53 -10.18 10.07
CA LYS A 27 13.06 -9.27 11.12
C LYS A 27 13.06 -9.98 12.47
N ILE A 28 13.84 -9.40 13.39
CA ILE A 28 13.90 -9.81 14.80
C ILE A 28 13.39 -8.65 15.63
N TYR A 29 12.40 -8.91 16.48
CA TYR A 29 11.95 -7.98 17.51
C TYR A 29 12.70 -8.30 18.80
N SER A 30 13.22 -7.29 19.46
CA SER A 30 13.89 -7.40 20.76
C SER A 30 13.10 -6.60 21.79
N ASP A 31 12.69 -7.24 22.86
CA ASP A 31 12.09 -6.55 24.02
C ASP A 31 13.20 -5.94 24.85
N SER A 32 13.17 -4.62 25.01
CA SER A 32 14.16 -3.86 25.75
C SER A 32 14.22 -4.21 27.26
N LYS A 33 13.10 -4.68 27.83
CA LYS A 33 12.98 -5.01 29.26
C LYS A 33 13.41 -6.44 29.55
N THR A 34 12.94 -7.40 28.75
CA THR A 34 13.16 -8.81 29.00
C THR A 34 14.35 -9.40 28.23
N LYS A 35 14.95 -8.62 27.31
CA LYS A 35 15.99 -9.07 26.36
C LYS A 35 15.59 -10.28 25.51
N LYS A 36 14.32 -10.68 25.56
CA LYS A 36 13.81 -11.76 24.71
C LYS A 36 13.77 -11.30 23.25
N GLN A 37 14.22 -12.18 22.36
CA GLN A 37 14.14 -11.97 20.92
C GLN A 37 13.03 -12.83 20.32
N SER A 38 12.26 -12.25 19.42
CA SER A 38 11.25 -12.96 18.62
C SER A 38 11.57 -12.77 17.15
N LYS A 39 11.81 -13.88 16.45
CA LYS A 39 12.06 -13.88 15.00
C LYS A 39 10.71 -13.87 14.28
N ALA A 40 10.39 -12.77 13.62
CA ALA A 40 9.14 -12.61 12.88
C ALA A 40 9.30 -12.98 11.39
N LEU A 41 10.49 -12.75 10.81
CA LEU A 41 10.85 -13.18 9.47
C LEU A 41 12.28 -13.71 9.52
N VAL A 42 12.58 -14.80 8.81
CA VAL A 42 13.90 -15.42 8.73
C VAL A 42 14.19 -15.76 7.28
N ASP A 43 15.19 -15.10 6.71
CA ASP A 43 15.74 -15.34 5.37
C ASP A 43 14.68 -15.47 4.26
N LEU A 44 13.63 -14.63 4.34
CA LEU A 44 12.57 -14.61 3.35
C LEU A 44 13.11 -14.14 2.01
N THR A 45 12.99 -14.98 0.97
CA THR A 45 13.46 -14.67 -0.38
C THR A 45 12.39 -15.05 -1.41
N PHE A 46 11.97 -14.12 -2.23
CA PHE A 46 11.05 -14.32 -3.35
C PHE A 46 11.01 -13.09 -4.27
N GLU A 47 10.40 -13.28 -5.43
CA GLU A 47 10.21 -12.24 -6.44
C GLU A 47 8.76 -12.20 -6.89
N VAL A 48 8.25 -11.01 -7.23
CA VAL A 48 6.93 -10.80 -7.84
C VAL A 48 7.14 -10.09 -9.17
N LYS A 49 6.68 -10.69 -10.25
CA LYS A 49 6.80 -10.11 -11.59
C LYS A 49 5.82 -8.96 -11.78
N GLN A 50 6.13 -8.09 -12.71
CA GLN A 50 5.22 -7.04 -13.14
C GLN A 50 3.92 -7.65 -13.70
N GLY A 51 2.76 -7.10 -13.30
CA GLY A 51 1.44 -7.57 -13.74
C GLY A 51 0.97 -8.87 -13.10
N GLU A 52 1.71 -9.42 -12.14
CA GLU A 52 1.38 -10.66 -11.45
C GLU A 52 0.47 -10.40 -10.24
N VAL A 53 -0.46 -11.33 -9.98
CA VAL A 53 -1.19 -11.42 -8.71
C VAL A 53 -0.49 -12.45 -7.83
N PHE A 54 0.17 -11.98 -6.78
CA PHE A 54 0.93 -12.82 -5.86
C PHE A 54 0.18 -13.03 -4.54
N GLY A 55 0.05 -14.27 -4.10
CA GLY A 55 -0.60 -14.65 -2.84
C GLY A 55 0.42 -14.96 -1.74
N LEU A 56 0.41 -14.17 -0.65
CA LEU A 56 1.22 -14.44 0.55
C LEU A 56 0.35 -15.17 1.58
N LEU A 57 0.49 -16.49 1.69
CA LEU A 57 -0.30 -17.35 2.54
C LEU A 57 0.51 -17.87 3.73
N GLY A 58 -0.18 -18.20 4.81
CA GLY A 58 0.43 -18.76 6.01
C GLY A 58 -0.45 -18.58 7.25
N PRO A 59 -0.17 -19.31 8.34
CA PRO A 59 -0.93 -19.23 9.60
C PRO A 59 -0.79 -17.86 10.26
N ASN A 60 -1.58 -17.61 11.30
CA ASN A 60 -1.39 -16.42 12.14
C ASN A 60 -0.02 -16.50 12.83
N GLY A 61 0.69 -15.36 12.88
CA GLY A 61 2.04 -15.31 13.39
C GLY A 61 3.15 -15.66 12.38
N ALA A 62 2.83 -16.07 11.14
CA ALA A 62 3.82 -16.37 10.10
C ALA A 62 4.59 -15.16 9.54
N GLY A 63 4.42 -13.97 10.11
CA GLY A 63 5.16 -12.77 9.69
C GLY A 63 4.54 -11.98 8.53
N LYS A 64 3.40 -12.38 7.96
CA LYS A 64 2.74 -11.69 6.84
C LYS A 64 2.54 -10.20 7.09
N THR A 65 1.97 -9.84 8.24
CA THR A 65 1.75 -8.44 8.63
C THR A 65 3.07 -7.70 8.84
N THR A 66 4.08 -8.36 9.40
CA THR A 66 5.41 -7.80 9.59
C THR A 66 6.04 -7.46 8.23
N PHE A 67 5.94 -8.37 7.25
CA PHE A 67 6.42 -8.12 5.90
C PHE A 67 5.73 -6.91 5.25
N LEU A 68 4.40 -6.87 5.27
CA LEU A 68 3.64 -5.72 4.73
C LEU A 68 3.98 -4.41 5.46
N SER A 69 4.21 -4.46 6.77
CA SER A 69 4.62 -3.30 7.56
C SER A 69 6.03 -2.81 7.21
N ILE A 70 6.93 -3.71 6.81
CA ILE A 70 8.26 -3.36 6.29
C ILE A 70 8.11 -2.65 4.95
N LEU A 71 7.32 -3.18 4.01
CA LEU A 71 7.05 -2.54 2.73
C LEU A 71 6.42 -1.14 2.91
N GLY A 72 5.46 -1.01 3.82
CA GLY A 72 4.82 0.26 4.17
C GLY A 72 5.73 1.24 4.91
N GLY A 73 6.92 0.80 5.32
CA GLY A 73 7.89 1.62 6.05
C GLY A 73 7.46 1.99 7.47
N THR A 74 6.55 1.21 8.09
CA THR A 74 6.16 1.34 9.50
C THR A 74 7.01 0.46 10.42
N VAL A 75 7.67 -0.56 9.87
CA VAL A 75 8.61 -1.43 10.57
C VAL A 75 9.94 -1.45 9.80
N THR A 76 11.04 -1.24 10.50
CA THR A 76 12.39 -1.39 9.93
C THR A 76 12.81 -2.85 9.95
N LYS A 77 13.30 -3.37 8.83
CA LYS A 77 13.89 -4.72 8.76
C LYS A 77 15.16 -4.82 9.60
N THR A 78 15.55 -6.04 9.96
CA THR A 78 16.81 -6.30 10.66
C THR A 78 17.94 -6.54 9.66
N ASN A 79 17.67 -7.32 8.61
CA ASN A 79 18.65 -7.65 7.56
C ASN A 79 17.92 -7.98 6.25
N GLY A 80 18.69 -8.14 5.16
CA GLY A 80 18.21 -8.50 3.83
C GLY A 80 17.95 -7.29 2.94
N ASN A 81 17.63 -7.54 1.67
CA ASN A 81 17.38 -6.52 0.66
C ASN A 81 15.94 -6.58 0.18
N VAL A 82 15.36 -5.42 -0.05
CA VAL A 82 14.00 -5.29 -0.63
C VAL A 82 14.04 -4.19 -1.66
N ASN A 83 13.64 -4.51 -2.90
CA ASN A 83 13.47 -3.53 -3.97
C ASN A 83 12.03 -3.55 -4.45
N VAL A 84 11.46 -2.38 -4.66
CA VAL A 84 10.13 -2.19 -5.22
C VAL A 84 10.27 -1.31 -6.45
N TRP A 85 9.91 -1.84 -7.62
CA TRP A 85 10.07 -1.15 -8.89
C TRP A 85 11.49 -0.59 -9.10
N GLY A 86 12.54 -1.38 -8.74
CA GLY A 86 13.94 -0.97 -8.82
C GLY A 86 14.41 0.00 -7.74
N PHE A 87 13.53 0.44 -6.84
CA PHE A 87 13.90 1.28 -5.71
C PHE A 87 14.24 0.44 -4.50
N ASP A 88 15.47 0.56 -4.01
CA ASP A 88 15.93 -0.04 -2.77
C ASP A 88 15.20 0.60 -1.57
N LEU A 89 14.64 -0.23 -0.69
CA LEU A 89 13.84 0.21 0.45
C LEU A 89 14.61 1.09 1.44
N ASP A 90 15.91 0.83 1.62
CA ASP A 90 16.73 1.59 2.56
C ASP A 90 17.25 2.89 1.95
N LYS A 91 17.64 2.85 0.67
CA LYS A 91 18.23 4.01 -0.03
C LYS A 91 17.16 4.97 -0.56
N ASN A 92 16.02 4.43 -0.98
CA ASN A 92 14.97 5.17 -1.67
C ASN A 92 13.57 5.02 -0.99
N PRO A 93 13.44 5.18 0.35
CA PRO A 93 12.21 4.87 1.07
C PRO A 93 11.01 5.72 0.63
N ARG A 94 11.23 6.93 0.15
CA ARG A 94 10.16 7.80 -0.36
C ARG A 94 9.61 7.30 -1.69
N GLN A 95 10.48 6.89 -2.61
CA GLN A 95 10.12 6.34 -3.92
C GLN A 95 9.39 5.01 -3.74
N VAL A 96 9.87 4.14 -2.86
CA VAL A 96 9.17 2.89 -2.51
C VAL A 96 7.76 3.18 -1.99
N LYS A 97 7.59 4.10 -1.04
CA LYS A 97 6.26 4.47 -0.53
C LYS A 97 5.34 5.07 -1.60
N ALA A 98 5.89 5.83 -2.54
CA ALA A 98 5.13 6.39 -3.66
C ALA A 98 4.73 5.33 -4.70
N SER A 99 5.43 4.19 -4.73
CA SER A 99 5.21 3.10 -5.71
C SER A 99 4.27 2.00 -5.20
N ILE A 100 3.82 2.05 -3.95
CA ILE A 100 2.93 1.05 -3.34
C ILE A 100 1.66 1.68 -2.78
N GLY A 101 0.52 1.02 -3.05
CA GLY A 101 -0.74 1.25 -2.34
C GLY A 101 -0.97 0.14 -1.30
N ILE A 102 -1.34 0.49 -0.08
CA ILE A 102 -1.63 -0.46 0.99
C ILE A 102 -3.08 -0.30 1.43
N VAL A 103 -3.86 -1.39 1.31
CA VAL A 103 -5.23 -1.45 1.83
C VAL A 103 -5.19 -2.16 3.19
N PRO A 104 -5.48 -1.45 4.31
CA PRO A 104 -5.49 -2.04 5.64
C PRO A 104 -6.53 -3.16 5.78
N GLN A 105 -6.25 -4.12 6.65
CA GLN A 105 -7.21 -5.17 7.00
C GLN A 105 -8.44 -4.60 7.69
N GLU A 106 -8.25 -3.65 8.60
CA GLU A 106 -9.33 -2.96 9.30
C GLU A 106 -9.87 -1.81 8.47
N VAL A 107 -11.19 -1.65 8.50
CA VAL A 107 -11.87 -0.58 7.76
C VAL A 107 -11.96 0.66 8.65
N ASN A 108 -10.92 1.47 8.61
CA ASN A 108 -10.85 2.74 9.32
C ASN A 108 -11.24 3.90 8.37
N LEU A 109 -12.53 4.14 8.25
CA LEU A 109 -13.11 5.26 7.52
C LEU A 109 -13.78 6.21 8.49
N ASP A 110 -13.62 7.52 8.27
CA ASP A 110 -14.37 8.50 9.04
C ASP A 110 -15.89 8.33 8.76
N ALA A 111 -16.63 8.06 9.82
CA ALA A 111 -18.03 7.70 9.77
C ALA A 111 -18.93 8.85 9.28
N PHE A 112 -18.48 10.10 9.42
CA PHE A 112 -19.25 11.32 9.16
C PHE A 112 -18.97 11.93 7.78
N PHE A 113 -17.94 11.47 7.08
CA PHE A 113 -17.70 11.89 5.70
C PHE A 113 -18.42 10.98 4.71
N SER A 114 -18.76 11.56 3.56
CA SER A 114 -19.28 10.79 2.42
C SER A 114 -18.11 10.19 1.62
N PRO A 115 -18.37 9.13 0.82
CA PRO A 115 -17.38 8.57 -0.11
C PRO A 115 -16.71 9.64 -0.97
N LYS A 116 -17.50 10.51 -1.58
CA LYS A 116 -16.98 11.61 -2.39
C LYS A 116 -16.04 12.51 -1.59
N LYS A 117 -16.44 12.90 -0.39
CA LYS A 117 -15.62 13.77 0.46
C LYS A 117 -14.31 13.12 0.89
N LEU A 118 -14.34 11.82 1.21
CA LEU A 118 -13.13 11.07 1.59
C LEU A 118 -12.13 11.00 0.43
N LEU A 119 -12.59 10.72 -0.79
CA LEU A 119 -11.73 10.71 -1.98
C LEU A 119 -11.19 12.10 -2.32
N GLU A 120 -12.03 13.14 -2.19
CA GLU A 120 -11.61 14.52 -2.39
C GLU A 120 -10.52 14.97 -1.39
N LEU A 121 -10.66 14.58 -0.12
CA LEU A 121 -9.65 14.82 0.90
C LEU A 121 -8.35 14.08 0.59
N GLN A 122 -8.45 12.81 0.20
CA GLN A 122 -7.28 12.01 -0.16
C GLN A 122 -6.53 12.61 -1.35
N ALA A 123 -7.24 12.95 -2.42
CA ALA A 123 -6.64 13.62 -3.58
C ALA A 123 -5.95 14.93 -3.18
N GLY A 124 -6.55 15.69 -2.25
CA GLY A 124 -5.93 16.92 -1.73
C GLY A 124 -4.65 16.67 -0.95
N LEU A 125 -4.58 15.58 -0.16
CA LEU A 125 -3.37 15.19 0.57
C LEU A 125 -2.21 14.82 -0.37
N TYR A 126 -2.54 14.27 -1.55
CA TYR A 126 -1.56 13.98 -2.61
C TYR A 126 -1.27 15.18 -3.54
N GLY A 127 -1.82 16.35 -3.24
CA GLY A 127 -1.58 17.56 -4.02
C GLY A 127 -2.33 17.62 -5.36
N VAL A 128 -3.28 16.73 -5.61
CA VAL A 128 -4.08 16.72 -6.85
C VAL A 128 -5.01 17.92 -6.87
N THR A 129 -4.86 18.78 -7.88
CA THR A 129 -5.69 19.99 -8.01
C THR A 129 -7.14 19.62 -8.29
N LYS A 130 -8.09 20.47 -7.89
CA LYS A 130 -9.53 20.16 -8.04
C LYS A 130 -9.94 19.79 -9.47
N LYS A 131 -9.33 20.44 -10.48
CA LYS A 131 -9.63 20.21 -11.90
C LYS A 131 -9.14 18.85 -12.42
N ASP A 132 -8.13 18.28 -11.76
CA ASP A 132 -7.47 17.05 -12.19
C ASP A 132 -8.01 15.82 -11.41
N ARG A 133 -8.96 16.04 -10.49
CA ARG A 133 -9.55 14.96 -9.69
C ARG A 133 -10.55 14.15 -10.51
N ILE A 134 -10.40 12.84 -10.45
CA ILE A 134 -11.27 11.87 -11.11
C ILE A 134 -12.22 11.17 -10.14
N THR A 135 -12.62 11.86 -9.08
CA THR A 135 -13.42 11.32 -7.96
C THR A 135 -14.68 10.59 -8.44
N ASP A 136 -15.44 11.17 -9.36
CA ASP A 136 -16.70 10.58 -9.86
C ASP A 136 -16.40 9.31 -10.69
N LEU A 137 -15.30 9.28 -11.45
CA LEU A 137 -14.87 8.08 -12.17
C LEU A 137 -14.48 6.96 -11.20
N ILE A 138 -13.70 7.28 -10.16
CA ILE A 138 -13.30 6.31 -9.13
C ILE A 138 -14.55 5.73 -8.44
N LEU A 139 -15.51 6.57 -8.05
CA LEU A 139 -16.76 6.13 -7.44
C LEU A 139 -17.53 5.15 -8.34
N LYS A 140 -17.56 5.41 -9.65
CA LYS A 140 -18.16 4.52 -10.64
C LYS A 140 -17.42 3.19 -10.73
N MET A 141 -16.08 3.22 -10.77
CA MET A 141 -15.25 1.99 -10.84
C MET A 141 -15.48 1.06 -9.64
N VAL A 142 -15.74 1.61 -8.46
CA VAL A 142 -16.01 0.82 -7.25
C VAL A 142 -17.50 0.65 -6.95
N ALA A 143 -18.38 1.01 -7.88
CA ALA A 143 -19.85 0.95 -7.80
C ALA A 143 -20.37 1.59 -6.49
N LEU A 144 -20.04 2.85 -6.28
CA LEU A 144 -20.45 3.68 -5.14
C LEU A 144 -21.03 5.03 -5.56
N GLU A 145 -21.33 5.25 -6.84
CA GLU A 145 -21.90 6.50 -7.33
C GLU A 145 -23.23 6.85 -6.65
N ASP A 146 -24.13 5.88 -6.45
CA ASP A 146 -25.41 6.07 -5.76
C ASP A 146 -25.26 6.43 -4.28
N LYS A 147 -24.09 6.19 -3.71
CA LYS A 147 -23.74 6.45 -2.31
C LYS A 147 -22.72 7.58 -2.16
N ALA A 148 -22.40 8.29 -3.24
CA ALA A 148 -21.34 9.31 -3.27
C ALA A 148 -21.48 10.33 -2.13
N ASN A 149 -22.71 10.73 -1.81
CA ASN A 149 -23.03 11.74 -0.79
C ASN A 149 -23.62 11.16 0.51
N ALA A 150 -23.79 9.84 0.62
CA ALA A 150 -24.26 9.20 1.85
C ALA A 150 -23.14 9.20 2.90
N TYR A 151 -23.49 9.19 4.19
CA TYR A 151 -22.47 9.05 5.23
C TYR A 151 -21.80 7.67 5.18
N ALA A 152 -20.48 7.60 5.36
CA ALA A 152 -19.72 6.34 5.34
C ALA A 152 -20.21 5.35 6.40
N ARG A 153 -20.78 5.81 7.52
CA ARG A 153 -21.41 4.96 8.53
C ARG A 153 -22.59 4.13 8.01
N SER A 154 -23.32 4.63 7.02
CA SER A 154 -24.49 3.94 6.44
C SER A 154 -24.12 2.90 5.38
N LEU A 155 -22.86 2.82 4.99
CA LEU A 155 -22.37 1.85 4.01
C LEU A 155 -22.29 0.46 4.62
N SER A 156 -22.57 -0.57 3.82
CA SER A 156 -22.32 -1.96 4.19
C SER A 156 -20.81 -2.22 4.34
N GLY A 157 -20.44 -3.31 5.00
CA GLY A 157 -19.04 -3.70 5.15
C GLY A 157 -18.31 -3.84 3.81
N GLY A 158 -18.94 -4.45 2.81
CA GLY A 158 -18.40 -4.57 1.45
C GLY A 158 -18.23 -3.21 0.75
N MET A 159 -19.21 -2.30 0.91
CA MET A 159 -19.10 -0.94 0.36
C MET A 159 -17.95 -0.17 1.00
N LYS A 160 -17.81 -0.27 2.32
CA LYS A 160 -16.68 0.35 3.05
C LYS A 160 -15.34 -0.19 2.57
N ARG A 161 -15.25 -1.51 2.31
CA ARG A 161 -14.04 -2.13 1.79
C ARG A 161 -13.69 -1.61 0.39
N ARG A 162 -14.69 -1.51 -0.50
CA ARG A 162 -14.50 -0.95 -1.85
C ARG A 162 -14.07 0.52 -1.79
N LEU A 163 -14.65 1.32 -0.90
CA LEU A 163 -14.23 2.71 -0.69
C LEU A 163 -12.79 2.81 -0.17
N LEU A 164 -12.38 1.90 0.72
CA LEU A 164 -11.02 1.86 1.24
C LEU A 164 -10.00 1.50 0.14
N MET A 165 -10.36 0.64 -0.81
CA MET A 165 -9.53 0.33 -1.97
C MET A 165 -9.44 1.49 -2.96
N ALA A 166 -10.48 2.32 -3.04
CA ALA A 166 -10.56 3.48 -3.93
C ALA A 166 -9.79 4.70 -3.42
N LYS A 167 -9.47 4.71 -2.13
CA LYS A 167 -8.78 5.79 -1.42
C LYS A 167 -7.27 5.73 -1.60
#